data_d19b8d5141bf1a386524005cbe8edf12
#
_entry.id   d19b8d5141bf1a386524005cbe8edf12
#
_cell.length_a   1.000
_cell.length_b   1.000
_cell.length_c   1.000
_cell.angle_alpha   90.00
_cell.angle_beta   90.00
_cell.angle_gamma   90.00
#
_symmetry.space_group_name_H-M   'P 1'
#
loop_
_entity.id
_entity.type
_entity.pdbx_description
1 polymer ?
#
loop_
_entity_poly.entity_id
_entity_poly.type
_entity_poly.pdbx_seq_one_letter_code
_entity_poly.pdbx_strand_id
1 'polypeptide(L)'
;LTLLTLSPGELDGLIVRPRWPARHVHVDARALSHLQAIQRELPLEIALILTRGFEPKASNLGFARRQFRALGIGVFRLVYPSRHDELADIFGSNGHDVDGTHVDVSFRLHGRRVRMLPLGVFTPPSWQRRRMARCASALALVKSALVSQGFSIHHNETESLQIHCDLIS
;
A
#
# COMPACT_ATOMS: atom_id res chain seq x y z
N LEU A 1 -18.75 -9.15 10.13
CA LEU A 1 -17.98 -8.15 9.38
C LEU A 1 -18.29 -6.78 9.95
N THR A 2 -17.34 -6.14 10.61
CA THR A 2 -17.52 -4.80 11.21
C THR A 2 -16.58 -3.83 10.51
N LEU A 3 -17.11 -3.08 9.56
CA LEU A 3 -16.35 -2.07 8.83
C LEU A 3 -16.25 -0.79 9.67
N LEU A 4 -15.02 -0.35 9.93
CA LEU A 4 -14.70 0.88 10.65
C LEU A 4 -14.25 1.97 9.67
N THR A 5 -14.62 3.21 9.94
CA THR A 5 -14.18 4.39 9.19
C THR A 5 -13.14 5.15 10.01
N LEU A 6 -11.91 5.19 9.53
CA LEU A 6 -10.80 5.83 10.21
C LEU A 6 -10.47 7.18 9.57
N SER A 7 -10.38 8.21 10.39
CA SER A 7 -9.85 9.53 10.00
C SER A 7 -8.32 9.53 10.01
N PRO A 8 -7.68 10.45 9.27
CA PRO A 8 -6.23 10.63 9.35
C PRO A 8 -5.79 10.93 10.79
N GLY A 9 -4.73 10.28 11.23
CA GLY A 9 -4.20 10.45 12.59
C GLY A 9 -3.36 9.26 13.04
N GLU A 10 -3.16 9.15 14.33
CA GLU A 10 -2.46 8.04 14.98
C GLU A 10 -3.43 7.30 15.90
N LEU A 11 -3.40 5.98 15.84
CA LEU A 11 -4.24 5.08 16.61
C LEU A 11 -3.37 3.97 17.20
N ASP A 12 -3.06 4.04 18.48
CA ASP A 12 -2.19 3.07 19.19
C ASP A 12 -0.84 2.83 18.48
N GLY A 13 -0.20 3.92 18.02
CA GLY A 13 1.07 3.87 17.28
C GLY A 13 0.94 3.55 15.77
N LEU A 14 -0.20 3.02 15.33
CA LEU A 14 -0.52 2.85 13.92
C LEU A 14 -0.91 4.21 13.31
N ILE A 15 -0.27 4.60 12.23
CA ILE A 15 -0.58 5.85 11.53
C ILE A 15 -1.65 5.58 10.47
N VAL A 16 -2.75 6.33 10.50
CA VAL A 16 -3.78 6.30 9.44
C VAL A 16 -3.53 7.48 8.51
N ARG A 17 -3.24 7.20 7.24
CA ARG A 17 -2.97 8.21 6.23
C ARG A 17 -3.60 7.84 4.90
N PRO A 18 -4.88 8.17 4.68
CA PRO A 18 -5.59 7.85 3.44
C PRO A 18 -4.81 8.30 2.21
N ARG A 19 -4.82 7.45 1.18
CA ARG A 19 -4.22 7.81 -0.13
C ARG A 19 -5.21 8.71 -0.87
N TRP A 20 -4.70 9.88 -1.30
CA TRP A 20 -5.49 10.80 -2.11
C TRP A 20 -6.16 10.08 -3.31
N PRO A 21 -7.42 10.38 -3.65
CA PRO A 21 -8.30 11.43 -3.13
C PRO A 21 -9.16 11.01 -1.92
N ALA A 22 -8.96 9.83 -1.33
CA ALA A 22 -9.69 9.39 -0.15
C ALA A 22 -9.37 10.28 1.06
N ARG A 23 -10.41 10.56 1.87
CA ARG A 23 -10.28 11.32 3.14
C ARG A 23 -10.26 10.42 4.36
N HIS A 24 -10.75 9.19 4.22
CA HIS A 24 -10.86 8.20 5.29
C HIS A 24 -10.36 6.85 4.78
N VAL A 25 -10.02 5.96 5.70
CA VAL A 25 -9.77 4.55 5.41
C VAL A 25 -10.90 3.73 6.02
N HIS A 26 -11.54 2.88 5.22
CA HIS A 26 -12.51 1.91 5.70
C HIS A 26 -11.80 0.55 5.83
N VAL A 27 -11.89 -0.08 6.98
CA VAL A 27 -11.19 -1.34 7.26
C VAL A 27 -12.02 -2.23 8.16
N ASP A 28 -11.91 -3.56 8.01
CA ASP A 28 -12.52 -4.50 8.94
C ASP A 28 -11.86 -4.39 10.33
N ALA A 29 -12.67 -4.45 11.37
CA ALA A 29 -12.21 -4.31 12.76
C ALA A 29 -11.14 -5.35 13.13
N ARG A 30 -11.22 -6.58 12.59
CA ARG A 30 -10.22 -7.63 12.81
C ARG A 30 -8.88 -7.25 12.18
N ALA A 31 -8.90 -6.82 10.91
CA ALA A 31 -7.69 -6.38 10.22
C ALA A 31 -7.02 -5.21 10.95
N LEU A 32 -7.80 -4.25 11.45
CA LEU A 32 -7.29 -3.17 12.28
C LEU A 32 -6.63 -3.68 13.56
N SER A 33 -7.28 -4.59 14.28
CA SER A 33 -6.75 -5.17 15.52
C SER A 33 -5.42 -5.89 15.29
N HIS A 34 -5.30 -6.67 14.21
CA HIS A 34 -4.04 -7.32 13.82
C HIS A 34 -2.95 -6.31 13.47
N LEU A 35 -3.27 -5.24 12.73
CA LEU A 35 -2.30 -4.18 12.41
C LEU A 35 -1.80 -3.45 13.67
N GLN A 36 -2.68 -3.21 14.66
CA GLN A 36 -2.29 -2.64 15.94
C GLN A 36 -1.41 -3.60 16.76
N ALA A 37 -1.70 -4.92 16.71
CA ALA A 37 -0.85 -5.92 17.35
C ALA A 37 0.54 -5.93 16.72
N ILE A 38 0.64 -5.92 15.38
CA ILE A 38 1.91 -5.82 14.65
C ILE A 38 2.67 -4.56 15.08
N GLN A 39 1.99 -3.40 15.14
CA GLN A 39 2.64 -2.15 15.52
C GLN A 39 3.27 -2.21 16.92
N ARG A 40 2.65 -2.91 17.86
CA ARG A 40 3.19 -3.08 19.23
C ARG A 40 4.42 -4.00 19.30
N GLU A 41 4.56 -4.92 18.34
CA GLU A 41 5.67 -5.87 18.25
C GLU A 41 6.86 -5.29 17.47
N LEU A 42 6.63 -4.32 16.60
CA LEU A 42 7.69 -3.71 15.79
C LEU A 42 8.62 -2.81 16.64
N PRO A 43 9.90 -2.72 16.27
CA PRO A 43 10.83 -1.76 16.86
C PRO A 43 10.30 -0.33 16.82
N LEU A 44 10.61 0.49 17.82
CA LEU A 44 10.13 1.87 17.96
C LEU A 44 10.48 2.79 16.78
N GLU A 45 11.54 2.48 16.07
CA GLU A 45 11.94 3.21 14.86
C GLU A 45 11.05 2.92 13.65
N ILE A 46 10.20 1.87 13.71
CA ILE A 46 9.29 1.48 12.62
C ILE A 46 7.85 1.76 13.03
N ALA A 47 7.17 2.63 12.29
CA ALA A 47 5.76 2.89 12.47
C ALA A 47 4.99 2.53 11.19
N LEU A 48 3.98 1.65 11.31
CA LEU A 48 3.11 1.27 10.21
C LEU A 48 2.22 2.46 9.80
N ILE A 49 1.92 2.52 8.52
CA ILE A 49 1.01 3.51 7.94
C ILE A 49 -0.06 2.75 7.15
N LEU A 50 -1.29 2.76 7.63
CA LEU A 50 -2.44 2.27 6.90
C LEU A 50 -2.88 3.35 5.90
N THR A 51 -2.82 3.02 4.60
CA THR A 51 -3.08 4.00 3.54
C THR A 51 -4.39 3.75 2.81
N ARG A 52 -4.86 2.49 2.78
CA ARG A 52 -6.05 2.06 2.07
C ARG A 52 -6.63 0.82 2.71
N GLY A 53 -7.91 0.64 2.59
CA GLY A 53 -8.68 -0.54 2.92
C GLY A 53 -9.83 -0.69 1.95
N PHE A 54 -11.03 -1.01 2.43
CA PHE A 54 -12.24 -1.17 1.62
C PHE A 54 -12.59 0.09 0.84
N GLU A 55 -12.94 -0.09 -0.43
CA GLU A 55 -13.47 0.97 -1.29
C GLU A 55 -14.73 0.48 -2.01
N PRO A 56 -15.90 1.09 -1.75
CA PRO A 56 -17.12 0.73 -2.46
C PRO A 56 -16.95 0.99 -3.97
N LYS A 57 -17.38 0.03 -4.79
CA LYS A 57 -17.26 0.08 -6.27
C LYS A 57 -17.96 1.30 -6.89
N ALA A 58 -18.97 1.85 -6.20
CA ALA A 58 -19.77 2.99 -6.66
C ALA A 58 -19.23 4.36 -6.21
N SER A 59 -18.06 4.44 -5.58
CA SER A 59 -17.51 5.71 -5.11
C SER A 59 -17.04 6.58 -6.27
N ASN A 60 -17.24 7.91 -6.19
CA ASN A 60 -16.66 8.90 -7.12
C ASN A 60 -15.12 8.82 -7.18
N LEU A 61 -14.49 8.24 -6.15
CA LEU A 61 -13.09 7.90 -6.08
C LEU A 61 -12.65 6.95 -7.22
N GLY A 62 -13.51 6.00 -7.61
CA GLY A 62 -13.25 5.08 -8.72
C GLY A 62 -13.18 5.77 -10.08
N PHE A 63 -13.94 6.85 -10.28
CA PHE A 63 -13.89 7.62 -11.52
C PHE A 63 -12.58 8.42 -11.63
N ALA A 64 -12.22 9.18 -10.60
CA ALA A 64 -10.99 9.95 -10.58
C ALA A 64 -9.76 9.05 -10.78
N ARG A 65 -9.70 7.90 -10.10
CA ARG A 65 -8.62 6.92 -10.28
C ARG A 65 -8.56 6.35 -11.69
N ARG A 66 -9.70 6.08 -12.32
CA ARG A 66 -9.74 5.62 -13.73
C ARG A 66 -9.15 6.65 -14.67
N GLN A 67 -9.46 7.94 -14.46
CA GLN A 67 -8.91 9.01 -15.29
C GLN A 67 -7.38 9.15 -15.10
N PHE A 68 -6.90 9.15 -13.85
CA PHE A 68 -5.46 9.18 -13.58
C PHE A 68 -4.73 7.93 -14.09
N ARG A 69 -5.36 6.77 -13.99
CA ARG A 69 -4.81 5.52 -14.56
C ARG A 69 -4.72 5.61 -16.08
N ALA A 70 -5.77 6.08 -16.76
CA ALA A 70 -5.77 6.26 -18.20
C ALA A 70 -4.67 7.23 -18.66
N LEU A 71 -4.52 8.36 -17.93
CA LEU A 71 -3.43 9.30 -18.18
C LEU A 71 -2.07 8.66 -17.94
N GLY A 72 -1.88 7.93 -16.83
CA GLY A 72 -0.63 7.22 -16.51
C GLY A 72 -0.26 6.18 -17.58
N ILE A 73 -1.24 5.41 -18.07
CA ILE A 73 -1.05 4.45 -19.16
C ILE A 73 -0.65 5.18 -20.45
N GLY A 74 -1.30 6.30 -20.78
CA GLY A 74 -0.97 7.10 -21.95
C GLY A 74 0.47 7.62 -21.90
N VAL A 75 0.87 8.20 -20.78
CA VAL A 75 2.24 8.69 -20.57
C VAL A 75 3.25 7.53 -20.61
N PHE A 76 2.95 6.40 -19.96
CA PHE A 76 3.84 5.24 -19.98
C PHE A 76 4.06 4.70 -21.39
N ARG A 77 3.00 4.58 -22.20
CA ARG A 77 3.11 4.15 -23.60
C ARG A 77 3.96 5.09 -24.44
N LEU A 78 3.87 6.39 -24.18
CA LEU A 78 4.66 7.40 -24.88
C LEU A 78 6.14 7.32 -24.52
N VAL A 79 6.45 7.10 -23.23
CA VAL A 79 7.84 7.10 -22.73
C VAL A 79 8.52 5.74 -22.94
N TYR A 80 7.75 4.65 -22.88
CA TYR A 80 8.26 3.27 -22.99
C TYR A 80 7.50 2.44 -24.02
N PRO A 81 7.61 2.74 -25.31
CA PRO A 81 6.85 2.05 -26.34
C PRO A 81 7.17 0.54 -26.47
N SER A 82 8.34 0.12 -26.00
CA SER A 82 8.77 -1.30 -26.03
C SER A 82 8.33 -2.13 -24.80
N ARG A 83 7.66 -1.55 -23.81
CA ARG A 83 7.29 -2.21 -22.54
C ARG A 83 5.78 -2.35 -22.38
N HIS A 84 5.06 -2.58 -23.48
CA HIS A 84 3.59 -2.71 -23.46
C HIS A 84 3.10 -3.88 -22.60
N ASP A 85 3.89 -4.96 -22.54
CA ASP A 85 3.54 -6.18 -21.82
C ASP A 85 3.47 -5.96 -20.30
N GLU A 86 4.20 -4.99 -19.79
CA GLU A 86 4.22 -4.65 -18.35
C GLU A 86 3.03 -3.79 -17.90
N LEU A 87 2.21 -3.28 -18.84
CA LEU A 87 1.07 -2.41 -18.51
C LEU A 87 0.04 -3.09 -17.62
N ALA A 88 -0.20 -4.39 -17.83
CA ALA A 88 -1.14 -5.16 -17.02
C ALA A 88 -0.65 -5.30 -15.58
N ASP A 89 0.66 -5.49 -15.39
CA ASP A 89 1.28 -5.64 -14.07
C ASP A 89 1.39 -4.30 -13.34
N ILE A 90 1.75 -3.23 -14.06
CA ILE A 90 1.95 -1.89 -13.48
C ILE A 90 0.62 -1.20 -13.16
N PHE A 91 -0.36 -1.31 -14.07
CA PHE A 91 -1.65 -0.62 -13.98
C PHE A 91 -2.82 -1.60 -13.79
N GLY A 92 -2.56 -2.89 -13.56
CA GLY A 92 -3.57 -3.90 -13.29
C GLY A 92 -4.49 -3.49 -12.14
N SER A 93 -5.75 -3.80 -12.24
CA SER A 93 -6.67 -3.67 -11.12
C SER A 93 -6.41 -4.80 -10.16
N ASN A 94 -5.66 -4.56 -9.09
CA ASN A 94 -5.72 -5.44 -7.94
C ASN A 94 -7.17 -5.50 -7.50
N GLY A 95 -7.71 -6.73 -7.40
CA GLY A 95 -9.12 -6.94 -7.06
C GLY A 95 -9.51 -6.09 -5.86
N HIS A 96 -10.59 -5.34 -6.00
CA HIS A 96 -11.09 -4.55 -4.89
C HIS A 96 -11.75 -5.53 -3.92
N ASP A 97 -11.24 -5.52 -2.71
CA ASP A 97 -11.81 -6.31 -1.64
C ASP A 97 -13.24 -5.86 -1.33
N VAL A 98 -14.12 -6.83 -1.18
CA VAL A 98 -15.54 -6.63 -0.90
C VAL A 98 -15.82 -6.56 0.59
N ASP A 99 -14.86 -6.94 1.46
CA ASP A 99 -15.10 -7.15 2.89
C ASP A 99 -14.20 -6.33 3.84
N GLY A 100 -13.25 -5.57 3.31
CA GLY A 100 -12.38 -4.70 4.12
C GLY A 100 -11.22 -5.41 4.80
N THR A 101 -10.94 -6.68 4.45
CA THR A 101 -9.76 -7.41 4.93
C THR A 101 -8.52 -7.12 4.11
N HIS A 102 -8.70 -6.62 2.86
CA HIS A 102 -7.63 -6.13 2.02
C HIS A 102 -7.15 -4.76 2.50
N VAL A 103 -5.88 -4.64 2.76
CA VAL A 103 -5.27 -3.39 3.24
C VAL A 103 -3.97 -3.08 2.52
N ASP A 104 -3.75 -1.79 2.30
CA ASP A 104 -2.49 -1.27 1.79
C ASP A 104 -1.73 -0.60 2.94
N VAL A 105 -0.56 -1.14 3.24
CA VAL A 105 0.31 -0.64 4.31
C VAL A 105 1.61 -0.13 3.75
N SER A 106 2.11 0.95 4.32
CA SER A 106 3.49 1.39 4.21
C SER A 106 4.06 1.61 5.60
N PHE A 107 5.27 2.12 5.74
CA PHE A 107 5.84 2.36 7.05
C PHE A 107 6.77 3.59 7.08
N ARG A 108 7.00 4.10 8.27
CA ARG A 108 8.09 5.04 8.59
C ARG A 108 9.26 4.29 9.18
N LEU A 109 10.46 4.74 8.85
CA LEU A 109 11.69 4.31 9.48
C LEU A 109 12.41 5.55 10.00
N HIS A 110 12.73 5.59 11.29
CA HIS A 110 13.29 6.76 11.97
C HIS A 110 12.50 8.05 11.70
N GLY A 111 11.17 7.98 11.80
CA GLY A 111 10.25 9.10 11.62
C GLY A 111 10.03 9.52 10.15
N ARG A 112 10.75 8.95 9.17
CA ARG A 112 10.60 9.28 7.75
C ARG A 112 9.83 8.19 7.02
N ARG A 113 8.80 8.57 6.28
CA ARG A 113 8.05 7.63 5.45
C ARG A 113 8.95 7.00 4.38
N VAL A 114 9.00 5.67 4.38
CA VAL A 114 9.65 4.91 3.33
C VAL A 114 8.70 4.79 2.15
N ARG A 115 9.15 5.21 0.98
CA ARG A 115 8.38 5.17 -0.26
C ARG A 115 9.30 5.12 -1.47
N MET A 116 8.79 4.62 -2.58
CA MET A 116 9.48 4.68 -3.86
C MET A 116 9.76 6.14 -4.25
N LEU A 117 10.74 6.34 -5.11
CA LEU A 117 10.99 7.67 -5.68
C LEU A 117 9.73 8.16 -6.40
N PRO A 118 9.50 9.48 -6.44
CA PRO A 118 8.42 10.04 -7.25
C PRO A 118 8.50 9.52 -8.68
N LEU A 119 7.33 9.26 -9.29
CA LEU A 119 7.25 8.66 -10.61
C LEU A 119 8.03 7.34 -10.72
N GLY A 120 7.88 6.45 -9.72
CA GLY A 120 8.67 5.22 -9.58
C GLY A 120 8.73 4.35 -10.83
N VAL A 121 7.66 4.33 -11.62
CA VAL A 121 7.58 3.64 -12.92
C VAL A 121 8.54 4.25 -13.96
N PHE A 122 8.82 5.55 -13.87
CA PHE A 122 9.68 6.30 -14.80
C PHE A 122 11.12 6.47 -14.28
N THR A 123 11.39 6.04 -13.05
CA THR A 123 12.72 6.13 -12.46
C THR A 123 13.56 4.91 -12.85
N PRO A 124 14.87 5.07 -13.13
CA PRO A 124 15.72 3.95 -13.46
C PRO A 124 15.67 2.84 -12.40
N PRO A 125 15.52 1.56 -12.78
CA PRO A 125 15.41 0.44 -11.84
C PRO A 125 16.59 0.35 -10.84
N SER A 126 17.78 0.76 -11.26
CA SER A 126 18.98 0.78 -10.40
C SER A 126 18.83 1.75 -9.21
N TRP A 127 18.18 2.89 -9.42
CA TRP A 127 17.93 3.87 -8.35
C TRP A 127 16.88 3.37 -7.38
N GLN A 128 15.84 2.73 -7.88
CA GLN A 128 14.82 2.10 -7.04
C GLN A 128 15.43 0.97 -6.20
N ARG A 129 16.25 0.09 -6.80
CA ARG A 129 16.95 -0.97 -6.06
C ARG A 129 17.86 -0.43 -4.95
N ARG A 130 18.64 0.63 -5.22
CA ARG A 130 19.46 1.29 -4.18
C ARG A 130 18.62 1.85 -3.04
N ARG A 131 17.45 2.41 -3.36
CA ARG A 131 16.54 2.94 -2.35
C ARG A 131 15.95 1.81 -1.50
N MET A 132 15.52 0.73 -2.13
CA MET A 132 15.02 -0.45 -1.42
C MET A 132 16.08 -1.10 -0.53
N ALA A 133 17.32 -1.20 -1.00
CA ALA A 133 18.42 -1.77 -0.23
C ALA A 133 18.64 -1.05 1.11
N ARG A 134 18.39 0.27 1.18
CA ARG A 134 18.52 1.07 2.40
C ARG A 134 17.49 0.74 3.49
N CYS A 135 16.37 0.16 3.11
CA CYS A 135 15.29 -0.20 4.04
C CYS A 135 14.94 -1.69 4.00
N ALA A 136 15.81 -2.51 3.38
CA ALA A 136 15.53 -3.93 3.14
C ALA A 136 15.27 -4.71 4.44
N SER A 137 16.06 -4.48 5.49
CA SER A 137 15.86 -5.12 6.79
C SER A 137 14.55 -4.71 7.45
N ALA A 138 14.22 -3.42 7.46
CA ALA A 138 12.96 -2.93 8.01
C ALA A 138 11.76 -3.46 7.20
N LEU A 139 11.88 -3.48 5.86
CA LEU A 139 10.84 -4.06 5.00
C LEU A 139 10.63 -5.55 5.27
N ALA A 140 11.71 -6.32 5.46
CA ALA A 140 11.65 -7.74 5.78
C ALA A 140 10.97 -7.97 7.15
N LEU A 141 11.30 -7.17 8.17
CA LEU A 141 10.66 -7.21 9.48
C LEU A 141 9.15 -6.93 9.39
N VAL A 142 8.76 -5.87 8.68
CA VAL A 142 7.34 -5.53 8.52
C VAL A 142 6.59 -6.65 7.78
N LYS A 143 7.15 -7.18 6.70
CA LYS A 143 6.54 -8.30 5.96
C LYS A 143 6.41 -9.56 6.82
N SER A 144 7.47 -9.90 7.58
CA SER A 144 7.44 -11.04 8.49
C SER A 144 6.36 -10.88 9.57
N ALA A 145 6.25 -9.69 10.17
CA ALA A 145 5.24 -9.38 11.16
C ALA A 145 3.80 -9.46 10.59
N LEU A 146 3.60 -8.99 9.36
CA LEU A 146 2.31 -9.12 8.67
C LEU A 146 1.93 -10.60 8.48
N VAL A 147 2.86 -11.41 7.97
CA VAL A 147 2.62 -12.85 7.76
C VAL A 147 2.37 -13.58 9.08
N SER A 148 3.12 -13.29 10.15
CA SER A 148 2.93 -13.91 11.47
C SER A 148 1.57 -13.60 12.09
N GLN A 149 0.97 -12.48 11.74
CA GLN A 149 -0.36 -12.06 12.18
C GLN A 149 -1.47 -12.44 11.19
N GLY A 150 -1.20 -13.36 10.27
CA GLY A 150 -2.20 -13.95 9.38
C GLY A 150 -2.51 -13.15 8.11
N PHE A 151 -1.65 -12.22 7.71
CA PHE A 151 -1.79 -11.55 6.43
C PHE A 151 -1.08 -12.31 5.31
N SER A 152 -1.75 -12.46 4.17
CA SER A 152 -1.14 -12.86 2.90
C SER A 152 -0.66 -11.62 2.16
N ILE A 153 0.61 -11.60 1.76
CA ILE A 153 1.20 -10.46 1.05
C ILE A 153 1.16 -10.73 -0.45
N HIS A 154 0.60 -9.79 -1.20
CA HIS A 154 0.63 -9.83 -2.66
C HIS A 154 2.02 -9.47 -3.17
N HIS A 155 2.51 -10.26 -4.13
CA HIS A 155 3.76 -9.93 -4.81
C HIS A 155 3.50 -8.78 -5.78
N ASN A 156 4.18 -7.65 -5.57
CA ASN A 156 4.14 -6.52 -6.48
C ASN A 156 5.53 -5.91 -6.61
N GLU A 157 6.15 -6.10 -7.75
CA GLU A 157 7.51 -5.62 -8.02
C GLU A 157 7.59 -4.09 -8.14
N THR A 158 6.53 -3.45 -8.60
CA THR A 158 6.52 -2.01 -8.88
C THR A 158 6.19 -1.15 -7.68
N GLU A 159 5.46 -1.70 -6.70
CA GLU A 159 5.05 -0.99 -5.47
C GLU A 159 5.62 -1.65 -4.21
N SER A 160 6.81 -2.18 -4.29
CA SER A 160 7.46 -3.01 -3.25
C SER A 160 7.61 -2.34 -1.87
N LEU A 161 7.53 -1.02 -1.79
CA LEU A 161 7.51 -0.27 -0.53
C LEU A 161 6.09 0.10 -0.05
N GLN A 162 5.07 -0.25 -0.83
CA GLN A 162 3.68 -0.28 -0.43
C GLN A 162 3.24 -1.74 -0.43
N ILE A 163 2.87 -2.24 0.72
CA ILE A 163 2.56 -3.66 0.91
C ILE A 163 1.06 -3.82 0.78
N HIS A 164 0.64 -4.60 -0.23
CA HIS A 164 -0.74 -5.04 -0.41
C HIS A 164 -0.90 -6.37 0.27
N CYS A 165 -1.83 -6.48 1.20
CA CYS A 165 -2.04 -7.71 1.94
C CYS A 165 -3.51 -7.94 2.30
N ASP A 166 -3.88 -9.23 2.41
CA ASP A 166 -5.20 -9.69 2.82
C ASP A 166 -5.09 -10.43 4.15
N LEU A 167 -5.97 -10.13 5.09
CA LEU A 167 -6.11 -10.95 6.29
C LEU A 167 -6.78 -12.28 5.91
N ILE A 168 -6.07 -13.37 6.10
CA ILE A 168 -6.60 -14.73 5.91
C ILE A 168 -7.37 -15.10 7.18
N SER A 169 -8.67 -15.29 7.05
CA SER A 169 -9.55 -15.72 8.15
C SER A 169 -9.40 -17.20 8.47
#